data_b83e1a1e80a3ff29f3792e0d25c2055e
#
_entry.id   b83e1a1e80a3ff29f3792e0d25c2055e
#
_cell.length_a   1.000
_cell.length_b   1.000
_cell.length_c   1.000
_cell.angle_alpha   90.00
_cell.angle_beta   90.00
_cell.angle_gamma   90.00
#
_symmetry.space_group_name_H-M   'P 1'
#
loop_
_entity.id
_entity.type
_entity.pdbx_description
1 polymer ?
#
loop_
_entity_poly.entity_id
_entity_poly.type
_entity_poly.pdbx_seq_one_letter_code
_entity_poly.pdbx_strand_id
1 'polypeptide(L)'
;MTATWKEPLDAVIDILKADHDSVTKKGWNRANTDNVKPVILDIASDGPERGKRLDLQRHDYILCYETALNEEVPDLLYNFVTTRVNITVDMRTTRSRSRLRKMENEMRRIIHVNRKGDGENFDRMILKVRTDLSDRTKKLFRHTFQVEVVILAEAIP
;
A
#
# COMPACT_ATOMS: atom_id res chain seq x y z
N MET A 1 -2.78 -29.27 -3.36
CA MET A 1 -3.08 -28.04 -2.63
C MET A 1 -3.16 -26.89 -3.61
N THR A 2 -4.34 -26.43 -3.88
CA THR A 2 -4.51 -25.18 -4.62
C THR A 2 -4.18 -24.05 -3.66
N ALA A 3 -3.02 -23.44 -3.83
CA ALA A 3 -2.70 -22.21 -3.14
C ALA A 3 -3.71 -21.16 -3.59
N THR A 4 -4.59 -20.77 -2.71
CA THR A 4 -5.42 -19.59 -2.91
C THR A 4 -4.53 -18.37 -2.75
N TRP A 5 -4.06 -17.87 -3.86
CA TRP A 5 -3.23 -16.67 -3.90
C TRP A 5 -4.09 -15.46 -3.61
N LYS A 6 -3.74 -14.76 -2.58
CA LYS A 6 -4.29 -13.43 -2.37
C LYS A 6 -3.60 -12.47 -3.34
N GLU A 7 -4.39 -11.67 -4.03
CA GLU A 7 -3.82 -10.63 -4.89
C GLU A 7 -2.88 -9.73 -4.08
N PRO A 8 -1.68 -9.42 -4.57
CA PRO A 8 -0.70 -8.60 -3.84
C PRO A 8 -1.26 -7.23 -3.43
N LEU A 9 -2.08 -6.62 -4.26
CA LEU A 9 -2.76 -5.37 -3.94
C LEU A 9 -3.67 -5.53 -2.71
N ASP A 10 -4.45 -6.59 -2.65
CA ASP A 10 -5.33 -6.88 -1.52
C ASP A 10 -4.52 -7.15 -0.25
N ALA A 11 -3.38 -7.83 -0.38
CA ALA A 11 -2.50 -8.08 0.76
C ALA A 11 -1.95 -6.78 1.35
N VAL A 12 -1.53 -5.83 0.51
CA VAL A 12 -1.05 -4.50 0.97
C VAL A 12 -2.17 -3.72 1.62
N ILE A 13 -3.35 -3.67 1.01
CA ILE A 13 -4.52 -2.97 1.56
C ILE A 13 -4.92 -3.56 2.91
N ASP A 14 -4.95 -4.87 3.03
CA ASP A 14 -5.31 -5.54 4.28
C ASP A 14 -4.31 -5.27 5.41
N ILE A 15 -3.02 -5.24 5.11
CA ILE A 15 -1.98 -4.88 6.07
C ILE A 15 -2.18 -3.45 6.57
N LEU A 16 -2.44 -2.51 5.67
CA LEU A 16 -2.69 -1.12 6.03
C LEU A 16 -3.97 -0.98 6.86
N LYS A 17 -5.05 -1.67 6.48
CA LYS A 17 -6.32 -1.66 7.22
C LYS A 17 -6.21 -2.38 8.57
N ALA A 18 -5.48 -3.47 8.66
CA ALA A 18 -5.31 -4.21 9.92
C ALA A 18 -4.64 -3.35 10.99
N ASP A 19 -3.63 -2.56 10.60
CA ASP A 19 -2.99 -1.63 11.52
C ASP A 19 -3.89 -0.43 11.83
N HIS A 20 -4.69 0.00 10.87
CA HIS A 20 -5.70 1.04 11.02
C HIS A 20 -6.78 0.67 12.04
N ASP A 21 -7.24 -0.57 12.01
CA ASP A 21 -8.32 -1.07 12.88
C ASP A 21 -7.81 -1.60 14.22
N SER A 22 -6.50 -1.73 14.39
CA SER A 22 -5.92 -2.28 15.61
C SER A 22 -5.94 -1.27 16.75
N VAL A 23 -6.71 -1.57 17.77
CA VAL A 23 -6.76 -0.78 19.02
C VAL A 23 -5.49 -0.96 19.84
N THR A 24 -4.88 -2.15 19.78
CA THR A 24 -3.72 -2.51 20.59
C THR A 24 -2.41 -2.02 20.00
N LYS A 25 -2.28 -2.01 18.69
CA LYS A 25 -1.05 -1.59 17.99
C LYS A 25 -0.93 -0.09 17.83
N LYS A 26 -1.94 0.67 18.16
CA LYS A 26 -1.96 2.14 18.05
C LYS A 26 -1.55 2.68 16.67
N GLY A 27 -1.87 1.98 15.59
CA GLY A 27 -1.47 2.33 14.24
C GLY A 27 -1.83 3.78 13.85
N TRP A 28 -2.80 3.94 13.00
CA TRP A 28 -3.27 5.26 12.57
C TRP A 28 -3.90 6.12 13.67
N ASN A 29 -4.21 5.54 14.83
CA ASN A 29 -4.77 6.22 15.99
C ASN A 29 -3.72 6.75 16.98
N ARG A 30 -2.44 6.72 16.64
CA ARG A 30 -1.41 7.28 17.50
C ARG A 30 -1.60 8.79 17.69
N ALA A 31 -1.19 9.30 18.82
CA ALA A 31 -1.26 10.73 19.11
C ALA A 31 -0.54 11.60 18.07
N ASN A 32 0.54 11.07 17.46
CA ASN A 32 1.28 11.75 16.40
C ASN A 32 0.54 11.85 15.07
N THR A 33 -0.55 11.13 14.90
CA THR A 33 -1.42 11.22 13.72
C THR A 33 -2.69 12.03 13.97
N ASP A 34 -2.79 12.67 15.14
CA ASP A 34 -3.94 13.49 15.56
C ASP A 34 -5.27 12.72 15.53
N ASN A 35 -5.22 11.41 15.75
CA ASN A 35 -6.39 10.51 15.77
C ASN A 35 -7.22 10.52 14.48
N VAL A 36 -6.66 10.97 13.38
CA VAL A 36 -7.36 10.97 12.10
C VAL A 36 -6.96 9.75 11.28
N LYS A 37 -7.90 8.87 11.09
CA LYS A 37 -7.74 7.69 10.26
C LYS A 37 -7.88 8.07 8.79
N PRO A 38 -6.89 7.81 7.94
CA PRO A 38 -7.09 7.98 6.51
C PRO A 38 -8.06 6.91 5.97
N VAL A 39 -8.78 7.26 4.93
CA VAL A 39 -9.60 6.28 4.19
C VAL A 39 -8.71 5.54 3.22
N ILE A 40 -8.62 4.23 3.34
CA ILE A 40 -7.77 3.37 2.51
C ILE A 40 -8.64 2.70 1.47
N LEU A 41 -8.36 2.96 0.19
CA LEU A 41 -9.16 2.50 -0.93
C LEU A 41 -8.32 1.78 -1.98
N ASP A 42 -8.91 0.74 -2.56
CA ASP A 42 -8.50 0.23 -3.87
C ASP A 42 -9.12 1.11 -4.94
N ILE A 43 -8.29 1.79 -5.74
CA ILE A 43 -8.77 2.75 -6.74
C ILE A 43 -9.63 2.10 -7.82
N ALA A 44 -9.37 0.84 -8.16
CA ALA A 44 -10.13 0.11 -9.16
C ALA A 44 -11.53 -0.32 -8.66
N SER A 45 -11.64 -0.66 -7.37
CA SER A 45 -12.88 -1.15 -6.76
C SER A 45 -13.71 -0.04 -6.13
N ASP A 46 -13.05 0.93 -5.49
CA ASP A 46 -13.69 1.93 -4.64
C ASP A 46 -13.35 3.37 -5.05
N GLY A 47 -12.58 3.54 -6.11
CA GLY A 47 -12.03 4.84 -6.50
C GLY A 47 -12.99 5.74 -7.28
N PRO A 48 -12.52 6.95 -7.64
CA PRO A 48 -13.32 7.96 -8.36
C PRO A 48 -13.86 7.48 -9.71
N GLU A 49 -13.21 6.50 -10.33
CA GLU A 49 -13.62 5.93 -11.61
C GLU A 49 -15.00 5.27 -11.58
N ARG A 50 -15.47 4.90 -10.39
CA ARG A 50 -16.83 4.37 -10.18
C ARG A 50 -17.87 5.42 -9.73
N GLY A 51 -17.59 6.71 -9.97
CA GLY A 51 -18.50 7.79 -9.64
C GLY A 51 -18.45 8.28 -8.20
N LYS A 52 -17.58 7.72 -7.38
CA LYS A 52 -17.36 8.21 -6.01
C LYS A 52 -16.29 9.30 -6.05
N ARG A 53 -16.65 10.51 -5.70
CA ARG A 53 -15.69 11.59 -5.51
C ARG A 53 -15.00 11.49 -4.15
N LEU A 54 -13.71 11.80 -4.13
CA LEU A 54 -12.97 11.92 -2.88
C LEU A 54 -13.42 13.19 -2.15
N ASP A 55 -13.78 13.04 -0.89
CA ASP A 55 -14.11 14.18 -0.02
C ASP A 55 -12.88 14.59 0.79
N LEU A 56 -11.95 15.30 0.14
CA LEU A 56 -10.69 15.73 0.74
C LEU A 56 -10.85 16.79 1.84
N GLN A 57 -12.02 17.41 1.96
CA GLN A 57 -12.28 18.34 3.05
C GLN A 57 -12.50 17.63 4.37
N ARG A 58 -13.09 16.43 4.34
CA ARG A 58 -13.44 15.67 5.53
C ARG A 58 -12.42 14.58 5.87
N HIS A 59 -11.77 13.99 4.84
CA HIS A 59 -10.94 12.81 5.00
C HIS A 59 -9.59 12.97 4.33
N ASP A 60 -8.58 12.36 4.93
CA ASP A 60 -7.34 12.03 4.27
C ASP A 60 -7.50 10.69 3.55
N TYR A 61 -6.80 10.49 2.44
CA TYR A 61 -6.92 9.28 1.64
C TYR A 61 -5.59 8.61 1.40
N ILE A 62 -5.63 7.29 1.40
CA ILE A 62 -4.57 6.41 0.88
C ILE A 62 -5.21 5.57 -0.22
N LEU A 63 -4.81 5.83 -1.46
CA LEU A 63 -5.29 5.12 -2.63
C LEU A 63 -4.22 4.13 -3.08
N CYS A 64 -4.59 2.86 -3.22
CA CYS A 64 -3.68 1.82 -3.64
C CYS A 64 -4.08 1.29 -5.02
N TYR A 65 -3.08 1.06 -5.88
CA TYR A 65 -3.30 0.44 -7.18
C TYR A 65 -2.04 -0.24 -7.70
N GLU A 66 -2.24 -1.29 -8.47
CA GLU A 66 -1.16 -2.02 -9.11
C GLU A 66 -0.69 -1.29 -10.36
N THR A 67 0.63 -1.14 -10.52
CA THR A 67 1.23 -0.46 -11.67
C THR A 67 1.98 -1.38 -12.60
N ALA A 68 2.59 -2.46 -12.10
CA ALA A 68 3.32 -3.41 -12.92
C ALA A 68 3.44 -4.77 -12.23
N LEU A 69 3.45 -5.81 -13.03
CA LEU A 69 3.74 -7.17 -12.60
C LEU A 69 4.81 -7.75 -13.51
N ASN A 70 5.90 -8.24 -12.91
CA ASN A 70 6.99 -8.90 -13.62
C ASN A 70 7.18 -10.31 -13.07
N GLU A 71 7.29 -11.28 -13.96
CA GLU A 71 7.62 -12.65 -13.60
C GLU A 71 9.03 -12.98 -14.10
N GLU A 72 9.82 -13.57 -13.22
CA GLU A 72 11.16 -14.03 -13.55
C GLU A 72 11.27 -15.53 -13.25
N VAL A 73 11.73 -16.28 -14.24
CA VAL A 73 12.10 -17.67 -14.09
C VAL A 73 13.65 -17.72 -14.04
N PRO A 74 14.26 -17.80 -12.86
CA PRO A 74 15.70 -17.61 -12.72
C PRO A 74 16.53 -18.74 -13.34
N ASP A 75 15.98 -19.94 -13.46
CA ASP A 75 16.64 -21.08 -14.11
C ASP A 75 15.63 -22.13 -14.53
N LEU A 76 15.91 -22.78 -15.69
CA LEU A 76 15.12 -23.91 -16.18
C LEU A 76 15.18 -25.16 -15.28
N LEU A 77 16.20 -25.24 -14.42
CA LEU A 77 16.39 -26.33 -13.47
C LEU A 77 15.63 -26.15 -12.14
N TYR A 78 15.20 -24.93 -11.85
CA TYR A 78 14.43 -24.61 -10.66
C TYR A 78 12.97 -24.38 -11.02
N ASN A 79 12.09 -25.16 -10.43
CA ASN A 79 10.65 -25.02 -10.62
C ASN A 79 10.05 -23.83 -9.83
N PHE A 80 10.80 -22.71 -9.76
CA PHE A 80 10.36 -21.52 -9.06
C PHE A 80 10.16 -20.35 -10.00
N VAL A 81 9.07 -19.63 -9.78
CA VAL A 81 8.80 -18.36 -10.43
C VAL A 81 8.85 -17.27 -9.39
N THR A 82 9.63 -16.23 -9.63
CA THR A 82 9.64 -15.03 -8.81
C THR A 82 8.71 -14.01 -9.46
N THR A 83 7.65 -13.65 -8.78
CA THR A 83 6.74 -12.60 -9.20
C THR A 83 7.01 -11.33 -8.41
N ARG A 84 7.22 -10.22 -9.12
CA ARG A 84 7.41 -8.89 -8.53
C ARG A 84 6.26 -8.01 -8.95
N VAL A 85 5.50 -7.52 -7.97
CA VAL A 85 4.36 -6.65 -8.21
C VAL A 85 4.65 -5.28 -7.65
N ASN A 86 4.56 -4.24 -8.47
CA ASN A 86 4.67 -2.87 -8.03
C ASN A 86 3.28 -2.31 -7.73
N ILE A 87 3.11 -1.85 -6.50
CA ILE A 87 1.89 -1.23 -6.02
C ILE A 87 2.20 0.22 -5.68
N THR A 88 1.40 1.12 -6.20
CA THR A 88 1.47 2.53 -5.83
C THR A 88 0.55 2.79 -4.65
N VAL A 89 1.11 3.39 -3.61
CA VAL A 89 0.39 3.90 -2.45
C VAL A 89 0.38 5.42 -2.54
N ASP A 90 -0.78 5.97 -2.84
CA ASP A 90 -1.00 7.40 -3.11
C ASP A 90 -1.69 8.04 -1.90
N MET A 91 -0.93 8.86 -1.16
CA MET A 91 -1.43 9.55 0.03
C MET A 91 -1.79 10.99 -0.30
N ARG A 92 -2.99 11.39 0.08
CA ARG A 92 -3.53 12.74 -0.18
C ARG A 92 -4.14 13.35 1.06
N THR A 93 -3.82 14.62 1.31
CA THR A 93 -4.45 15.44 2.34
C THR A 93 -4.50 16.89 1.89
N THR A 94 -5.52 17.62 2.33
CA THR A 94 -5.63 19.08 2.12
C THR A 94 -5.33 19.88 3.39
N ARG A 95 -5.00 19.22 4.48
CA ARG A 95 -4.86 19.86 5.79
C ARG A 95 -3.52 20.58 5.96
N SER A 96 -2.43 19.85 5.86
CA SER A 96 -1.07 20.40 5.99
C SER A 96 -0.01 19.43 5.52
N ARG A 97 1.18 19.97 5.26
CA ARG A 97 2.36 19.15 4.96
C ARG A 97 2.79 18.31 6.16
N SER A 98 2.66 18.84 7.37
CA SER A 98 2.93 18.10 8.60
C SER A 98 2.02 16.89 8.72
N ARG A 99 0.75 17.02 8.35
CA ARG A 99 -0.21 15.93 8.30
C ARG A 99 0.20 14.84 7.33
N LEU A 100 0.63 15.21 6.13
CA LEU A 100 1.13 14.27 5.14
C LEU A 100 2.34 13.49 5.67
N ARG A 101 3.28 14.18 6.34
CA ARG A 101 4.44 13.53 6.97
C ARG A 101 4.06 12.51 8.02
N LYS A 102 3.08 12.82 8.85
CA LYS A 102 2.59 11.88 9.88
C LYS A 102 2.00 10.63 9.24
N MET A 103 1.18 10.79 8.22
CA MET A 103 0.63 9.67 7.44
C MET A 103 1.75 8.85 6.79
N GLU A 104 2.71 9.51 6.18
CA GLU A 104 3.87 8.86 5.58
C GLU A 104 4.67 8.04 6.59
N ASN A 105 4.97 8.59 7.73
CA ASN A 105 5.74 7.90 8.77
C ASN A 105 5.02 6.64 9.27
N GLU A 106 3.72 6.71 9.44
CA GLU A 106 2.93 5.54 9.85
C GLU A 106 2.85 4.49 8.73
N MET A 107 2.63 4.90 7.50
CA MET A 107 2.64 3.97 6.36
C MET A 107 4.00 3.27 6.22
N ARG A 108 5.09 4.02 6.31
CA ARG A 108 6.44 3.46 6.26
C ARG A 108 6.69 2.47 7.40
N ARG A 109 6.25 2.80 8.61
CA ARG A 109 6.36 1.90 9.75
C ARG A 109 5.62 0.58 9.49
N ILE A 110 4.39 0.65 9.01
CA ILE A 110 3.57 -0.53 8.72
C ILE A 110 4.25 -1.41 7.67
N ILE A 111 4.72 -0.82 6.58
CA ILE A 111 5.42 -1.56 5.52
C ILE A 111 6.71 -2.21 6.05
N HIS A 112 7.50 -1.49 6.84
CA HIS A 112 8.73 -2.03 7.40
C HIS A 112 8.51 -3.14 8.41
N VAL A 113 7.47 -3.05 9.24
CA VAL A 113 7.10 -4.12 10.19
C VAL A 113 6.69 -5.38 9.44
N ASN A 114 6.00 -5.24 8.31
CA ASN A 114 5.51 -6.34 7.50
C ASN A 114 6.44 -6.72 6.32
N ARG A 115 7.68 -6.22 6.30
CA ARG A 115 8.61 -6.46 5.18
C ARG A 115 8.94 -7.92 4.93
N LYS A 116 8.91 -8.72 5.97
CA LYS A 116 8.99 -10.18 5.87
C LYS A 116 7.58 -10.69 5.70
N GLY A 117 7.31 -11.39 4.64
CA GLY A 117 5.99 -11.93 4.40
C GLY A 117 5.53 -12.94 5.45
N ASP A 118 4.30 -13.32 5.33
CA ASP A 118 3.68 -14.36 6.18
C ASP A 118 3.94 -15.79 5.66
N GLY A 119 4.66 -15.92 4.54
CA GLY A 119 4.93 -17.19 3.88
C GLY A 119 3.75 -17.76 3.08
N GLU A 120 2.59 -17.10 3.12
CA GLU A 120 1.38 -17.53 2.43
C GLU A 120 0.97 -16.58 1.31
N ASN A 121 0.94 -15.27 1.58
CA ASN A 121 0.46 -14.27 0.65
C ASN A 121 1.60 -13.59 -0.13
N PHE A 122 2.72 -13.38 0.52
CA PHE A 122 3.91 -12.81 -0.10
C PHE A 122 5.14 -13.15 0.74
N ASP A 123 6.33 -13.07 0.12
CA ASP A 123 7.59 -13.38 0.79
C ASP A 123 8.31 -12.14 1.29
N ARG A 124 8.16 -11.04 0.56
CA ARG A 124 8.85 -9.80 0.89
C ARG A 124 8.09 -8.58 0.36
N MET A 125 8.17 -7.51 1.11
CA MET A 125 7.61 -6.21 0.74
C MET A 125 8.69 -5.14 0.92
N ILE A 126 8.92 -4.34 -0.12
CA ILE A 126 9.98 -3.34 -0.15
C ILE A 126 9.41 -2.00 -0.57
N LEU A 127 9.65 -0.98 0.25
CA LEU A 127 9.37 0.40 -0.12
C LEU A 127 10.51 0.92 -0.99
N LYS A 128 10.21 1.39 -2.21
CA LYS A 128 11.24 1.79 -3.17
C LYS A 128 11.37 3.29 -3.35
N VAL A 129 10.36 3.92 -3.93
CA VAL A 129 10.47 5.30 -4.41
C VAL A 129 9.33 6.15 -3.87
N ARG A 130 9.67 7.35 -3.47
CA ARG A 130 8.70 8.39 -3.13
C ARG A 130 8.70 9.46 -4.21
N THR A 131 7.54 9.89 -4.65
CA THR A 131 7.36 11.02 -5.57
C THR A 131 6.42 12.05 -4.94
N ASP A 132 6.83 13.30 -4.94
CA ASP A 132 6.00 14.42 -4.50
C ASP A 132 5.18 14.94 -5.68
N LEU A 133 3.87 14.79 -5.58
CA LEU A 133 2.89 15.27 -6.57
C LEU A 133 1.98 16.35 -5.98
N SER A 134 2.44 17.05 -4.94
CA SER A 134 1.68 18.11 -4.30
C SER A 134 1.38 19.25 -5.27
N ASP A 135 0.15 19.78 -5.20
CA ASP A 135 -0.29 20.92 -5.96
C ASP A 135 -0.52 22.11 -5.02
N ARG A 136 0.37 23.07 -5.06
CA ARG A 136 0.32 24.26 -4.19
C ARG A 136 -0.87 25.16 -4.48
N THR A 137 -1.32 25.23 -5.71
CA THR A 137 -2.44 26.09 -6.11
C THR A 137 -3.77 25.55 -5.58
N LYS A 138 -3.90 24.23 -5.52
CA LYS A 138 -5.09 23.55 -4.98
C LYS A 138 -4.97 23.21 -3.49
N LYS A 139 -3.87 23.60 -2.83
CA LYS A 139 -3.56 23.22 -1.44
C LYS A 139 -3.66 21.71 -1.22
N LEU A 140 -3.25 20.93 -2.20
CA LEU A 140 -3.20 19.47 -2.14
C LEU A 140 -1.79 19.02 -1.81
N PHE A 141 -1.65 18.30 -0.71
CA PHE A 141 -0.42 17.63 -0.33
C PHE A 141 -0.55 16.16 -0.72
N ARG A 142 0.33 15.72 -1.60
CA ARG A 142 0.25 14.38 -2.19
C ARG A 142 1.64 13.78 -2.37
N HIS A 143 1.85 12.62 -1.77
CA HIS A 143 3.02 11.78 -2.00
C HIS A 143 2.60 10.42 -2.50
N THR A 144 3.30 9.89 -3.48
CA THR A 144 3.13 8.52 -3.95
C THR A 144 4.35 7.69 -3.61
N PHE A 145 4.12 6.45 -3.19
CA PHE A 145 5.16 5.47 -2.89
C PHE A 145 5.01 4.26 -3.78
N GLN A 146 6.15 3.75 -4.25
CA GLN A 146 6.20 2.46 -4.92
C GLN A 146 6.56 1.40 -3.91
N VAL A 147 5.69 0.41 -3.77
CA VAL A 147 5.90 -0.76 -2.91
C VAL A 147 6.03 -1.98 -3.81
N GLU A 148 7.17 -2.67 -3.72
CA GLU A 148 7.38 -3.93 -4.43
C GLU A 148 7.01 -5.09 -3.52
N VAL A 149 6.10 -5.93 -3.98
CA VAL A 149 5.71 -7.17 -3.33
C VAL A 149 6.34 -8.33 -4.11
N VAL A 150 7.12 -9.14 -3.44
CA VAL A 150 7.82 -10.29 -4.04
C VAL A 150 7.16 -11.57 -3.58
N ILE A 151 6.82 -12.40 -4.53
CA ILE A 151 6.22 -13.72 -4.32
C ILE A 151 7.10 -14.77 -4.98
N LEU A 152 7.55 -15.74 -4.18
CA LEU A 152 8.24 -16.92 -4.67
C LEU A 152 7.23 -18.06 -4.74
N ALA A 153 7.00 -18.57 -5.93
CA ALA A 153 6.08 -19.67 -6.12
C ALA A 153 6.75 -20.84 -6.82
N GLU A 154 6.39 -22.03 -6.40
CA GLU A 154 6.69 -23.22 -7.18
C GLU A 154 5.94 -23.15 -8.51
N ALA A 155 6.67 -23.25 -9.61
CA ALA A 155 6.03 -23.38 -10.91
C ALA A 155 5.33 -24.74 -10.95
N ILE A 156 4.03 -24.74 -11.11
CA ILE A 156 3.26 -25.96 -11.31
C ILE A 156 3.47 -26.38 -12.76
N PRO A 157 4.01 -27.59 -13.00
CA PRO A 157 4.18 -28.10 -14.36
C PRO A 157 2.85 -28.30 -15.07
#